data_4abf7cae967211187e9ca5fc99d7dd98
#
_entry.id   4abf7cae967211187e9ca5fc99d7dd98
#
_cell.length_a   1.000
_cell.length_b   1.000
_cell.length_c   1.000
_cell.angle_alpha   90.00
_cell.angle_beta   90.00
_cell.angle_gamma   90.00
#
_symmetry.space_group_name_H-M   'P 1'
#
loop_
_entity.id
_entity.type
_entity.pdbx_description
1 polymer ?
#
loop_
_entity_poly.entity_id
_entity_poly.type
_entity_poly.pdbx_seq_one_letter_code
_entity_poly.pdbx_strand_id
1 'polypeptide(L)'
;MDHLDQLENRSVHILREAYANFKNLGMLWSIGKDSTVLLWLARKSFFGHVPIPLIHIDTSYKIPEMIEYRDRLALEWNLTMIYGQNRQALEEKRTFPDGAVDRIACCKALKTDALKHTLSGEWPRYRLNHTKKVYELDRNTEPFTGIIVGVRADEEGSRSKERYFSPRTTQSQWDVGDQPPEFWNQFKTEFAPGTHLRIHPLLDWTELNIWEYIKRENIPTVSLYYNQGNGKRFRSLGCYPCTYAVDSDA
;
A
#
# COMPACT_ATOMS: atom_id res chain seq x y z
N MET A 1 7.60 25.80 11.71
CA MET A 1 7.08 24.61 10.97
C MET A 1 8.05 24.37 9.83
N ASP A 2 8.76 23.28 9.86
CA ASP A 2 9.68 22.92 8.79
C ASP A 2 8.96 22.28 7.60
N HIS A 3 9.70 21.92 6.55
CA HIS A 3 9.12 21.32 5.34
C HIS A 3 8.45 19.96 5.63
N LEU A 4 9.07 19.13 6.45
CA LEU A 4 8.50 17.82 6.82
C LEU A 4 7.22 17.98 7.66
N ASP A 5 7.13 18.99 8.52
CA ASP A 5 5.91 19.29 9.26
C ASP A 5 4.76 19.69 8.33
N GLN A 6 5.06 20.43 7.26
CA GLN A 6 4.04 20.82 6.27
C GLN A 6 3.52 19.60 5.51
N LEU A 7 4.42 18.70 5.07
CA LEU A 7 4.07 17.45 4.41
C LEU A 7 3.26 16.54 5.34
N GLU A 8 3.68 16.39 6.61
CA GLU A 8 2.95 15.62 7.62
C GLU A 8 1.53 16.16 7.82
N ASN A 9 1.39 17.46 8.06
CA ASN A 9 0.09 18.09 8.29
C ASN A 9 -0.85 17.91 7.10
N ARG A 10 -0.36 18.04 5.88
CA ARG A 10 -1.13 17.79 4.68
C ARG A 10 -1.57 16.33 4.58
N SER A 11 -0.67 15.39 4.81
CA SER A 11 -0.99 13.96 4.80
C SER A 11 -2.01 13.58 5.86
N VAL A 12 -1.88 14.11 7.07
CA VAL A 12 -2.84 13.93 8.18
C VAL A 12 -4.22 14.46 7.81
N HIS A 13 -4.29 15.65 7.20
CA HIS A 13 -5.54 16.22 6.72
C HIS A 13 -6.21 15.30 5.68
N ILE A 14 -5.48 14.87 4.65
CA ILE A 14 -5.98 13.98 3.60
C ILE A 14 -6.47 12.64 4.18
N LEU A 15 -5.75 12.06 5.13
CA LEU A 15 -6.14 10.81 5.80
C LEU A 15 -7.45 10.96 6.58
N ARG A 16 -7.64 12.08 7.28
CA ARG A 16 -8.86 12.37 8.02
C ARG A 16 -10.04 12.65 7.10
N GLU A 17 -9.82 13.40 6.01
CA GLU A 17 -10.83 13.62 4.97
C GLU A 17 -11.28 12.31 4.33
N ALA A 18 -10.33 11.44 4.00
CA ALA A 18 -10.66 10.11 3.47
C ALA A 18 -11.50 9.30 4.47
N TYR A 19 -11.11 9.28 5.73
CA TYR A 19 -11.84 8.53 6.76
C TYR A 19 -13.26 9.06 7.00
N ALA A 20 -13.45 10.38 6.93
CA ALA A 20 -14.75 11.01 7.12
C ALA A 20 -15.71 10.75 5.94
N ASN A 21 -15.20 10.63 4.72
CA ASN A 21 -16.02 10.60 3.51
C ASN A 21 -16.27 9.18 2.93
N PHE A 22 -15.45 8.18 3.29
CA PHE A 22 -15.57 6.83 2.72
C PHE A 22 -15.94 5.80 3.76
N LYS A 23 -17.13 5.21 3.64
CA LYS A 23 -17.59 4.13 4.53
C LYS A 23 -16.74 2.85 4.36
N ASN A 24 -16.41 2.50 3.12
CA ASN A 24 -15.63 1.31 2.79
C ASN A 24 -14.23 1.75 2.35
N LEU A 25 -13.45 2.24 3.30
CA LEU A 25 -12.07 2.70 3.13
C LEU A 25 -11.08 1.59 3.45
N GLY A 26 -10.04 1.45 2.63
CA GLY A 26 -8.92 0.57 2.88
C GLY A 26 -7.58 1.25 2.59
N MET A 27 -6.50 0.77 3.19
CA MET A 27 -5.15 1.28 2.93
C MET A 27 -4.25 0.15 2.44
N LEU A 28 -3.60 0.34 1.29
CA LEU A 28 -2.63 -0.63 0.78
C LEU A 28 -1.33 -0.58 1.58
N TRP A 29 -0.93 -1.72 2.11
CA TRP A 29 0.35 -1.86 2.78
C TRP A 29 1.22 -2.92 2.11
N SER A 30 2.16 -2.47 1.30
CA SER A 30 3.11 -3.32 0.56
C SER A 30 4.33 -3.71 1.39
N ILE A 31 4.45 -3.22 2.62
CA ILE A 31 5.60 -3.40 3.55
C ILE A 31 6.82 -2.55 3.12
N GLY A 32 6.76 -1.87 1.99
CA GLY A 32 7.80 -0.93 1.57
C GLY A 32 7.88 0.32 2.45
N LYS A 33 9.00 1.05 2.37
CA LYS A 33 9.26 2.25 3.17
C LYS A 33 8.14 3.30 3.06
N ASP A 34 7.69 3.56 1.84
CA ASP A 34 6.67 4.58 1.58
C ASP A 34 5.33 4.21 2.21
N SER A 35 4.85 2.97 2.00
CA SER A 35 3.62 2.48 2.62
C SER A 35 3.73 2.34 4.14
N THR A 36 4.93 2.19 4.68
CA THR A 36 5.16 2.18 6.13
C THR A 36 5.15 3.59 6.72
N VAL A 37 5.71 4.59 6.03
CA VAL A 37 5.53 6.00 6.41
C VAL A 37 4.06 6.40 6.35
N LEU A 38 3.33 5.97 5.31
CA LEU A 38 1.89 6.20 5.22
C LEU A 38 1.13 5.59 6.42
N LEU A 39 1.47 4.37 6.81
CA LEU A 39 0.90 3.70 7.98
C LEU A 39 1.22 4.47 9.29
N TRP A 40 2.44 4.97 9.44
CA TRP A 40 2.83 5.80 10.58
C TRP A 40 2.02 7.09 10.64
N LEU A 41 1.87 7.79 9.52
CA LEU A 41 1.03 8.98 9.41
C LEU A 41 -0.44 8.70 9.75
N ALA A 42 -0.99 7.56 9.29
CA ALA A 42 -2.32 7.14 9.68
C ALA A 42 -2.43 6.93 11.20
N ARG A 43 -1.45 6.29 11.81
CA ARG A 43 -1.41 6.11 13.27
C ARG A 43 -1.34 7.45 14.01
N LYS A 44 -0.57 8.42 13.54
CA LYS A 44 -0.54 9.79 14.08
C LYS A 44 -1.88 10.50 13.88
N SER A 45 -2.50 10.35 12.70
CA SER A 45 -3.78 10.98 12.36
C SER A 45 -4.91 10.60 13.32
N PHE A 46 -4.86 9.38 13.87
CA PHE A 46 -5.88 8.83 14.75
C PHE A 46 -5.34 8.49 16.16
N PHE A 47 -4.43 9.32 16.66
CA PHE A 47 -3.98 9.30 18.06
C PHE A 47 -3.43 7.95 18.54
N GLY A 48 -2.62 7.31 17.71
CA GLY A 48 -1.97 6.03 18.03
C GLY A 48 -2.74 4.79 17.57
N HIS A 49 -3.94 4.95 16.99
CA HIS A 49 -4.74 3.88 16.40
C HIS A 49 -4.71 3.94 14.88
N VAL A 50 -5.05 2.83 14.22
CA VAL A 50 -5.27 2.78 12.77
C VAL A 50 -6.67 2.19 12.53
N PRO A 51 -7.72 3.03 12.42
CA PRO A 51 -9.09 2.56 12.26
C PRO A 51 -9.40 2.03 10.86
N ILE A 52 -8.46 2.18 9.93
CA ILE A 52 -8.59 1.80 8.52
C ILE A 52 -7.97 0.41 8.33
N PRO A 53 -8.69 -0.57 7.76
CA PRO A 53 -8.12 -1.87 7.48
C PRO A 53 -6.99 -1.79 6.46
N LEU A 54 -5.92 -2.51 6.72
CA LEU A 54 -4.76 -2.61 5.84
C LEU A 54 -4.93 -3.76 4.86
N ILE A 55 -4.78 -3.49 3.59
CA ILE A 55 -4.89 -4.48 2.52
C ILE A 55 -3.49 -4.89 2.08
N HIS A 56 -3.17 -6.16 2.23
CA HIS A 56 -1.93 -6.76 1.76
C HIS A 56 -2.20 -7.79 0.66
N ILE A 57 -1.58 -7.60 -0.50
CA ILE A 57 -1.65 -8.58 -1.58
C ILE A 57 -0.48 -9.56 -1.42
N ASP A 58 -0.83 -10.77 -1.06
CA ASP A 58 0.13 -11.85 -0.87
C ASP A 58 0.38 -12.56 -2.20
N THR A 59 1.60 -12.43 -2.69
CA THR A 59 2.05 -13.08 -3.92
C THR A 59 2.69 -14.45 -3.68
N SER A 60 2.83 -14.88 -2.42
CA SER A 60 3.59 -16.06 -1.97
C SER A 60 5.09 -16.03 -2.31
N TYR A 61 5.59 -14.94 -2.86
CA TYR A 61 6.99 -14.74 -3.25
C TYR A 61 7.66 -13.60 -2.49
N LYS A 62 7.22 -13.33 -1.25
CA LYS A 62 7.84 -12.30 -0.42
C LYS A 62 9.10 -12.83 0.26
N ILE A 63 10.05 -11.95 0.51
CA ILE A 63 11.25 -12.25 1.30
C ILE A 63 10.79 -12.52 2.75
N PRO A 64 11.28 -13.59 3.42
CA PRO A 64 10.81 -13.97 4.77
C PRO A 64 10.86 -12.84 5.79
N GLU A 65 11.91 -12.03 5.80
CA GLU A 65 12.09 -10.91 6.72
C GLU A 65 10.98 -9.84 6.56
N MET A 66 10.41 -9.70 5.35
CA MET A 66 9.27 -8.81 5.13
C MET A 66 8.01 -9.35 5.83
N ILE A 67 7.80 -10.65 5.80
CA ILE A 67 6.65 -11.31 6.42
C ILE A 67 6.76 -11.23 7.93
N GLU A 68 7.92 -11.54 8.49
CA GLU A 68 8.18 -11.42 9.92
C GLU A 68 7.96 -10.00 10.43
N TYR A 69 8.50 -9.02 9.71
CA TYR A 69 8.29 -7.60 10.02
C TYR A 69 6.79 -7.23 9.98
N ARG A 70 6.08 -7.63 8.91
CA ARG A 70 4.64 -7.38 8.74
C ARG A 70 3.85 -7.92 9.93
N ASP A 71 4.06 -9.19 10.27
CA ASP A 71 3.26 -9.88 11.28
C ASP A 71 3.56 -9.34 12.68
N ARG A 72 4.83 -9.02 12.97
CA ARG A 72 5.23 -8.36 14.20
C ARG A 72 4.56 -7.00 14.35
N LEU A 73 4.67 -6.14 13.34
CA LEU A 73 4.12 -4.79 13.41
C LEU A 73 2.59 -4.80 13.48
N ALA A 74 1.95 -5.72 12.75
CA ALA A 74 0.51 -5.90 12.78
C ALA A 74 0.02 -6.28 14.19
N LEU A 75 0.75 -7.13 14.89
CA LEU A 75 0.45 -7.48 16.27
C LEU A 75 0.70 -6.33 17.25
N GLU A 76 1.89 -5.71 17.18
CA GLU A 76 2.30 -4.63 18.08
C GLU A 76 1.36 -3.41 18.00
N TRP A 77 0.88 -3.08 16.82
CA TRP A 77 0.02 -1.92 16.59
C TRP A 77 -1.46 -2.27 16.51
N ASN A 78 -1.81 -3.53 16.77
CA ASN A 78 -3.19 -4.04 16.70
C ASN A 78 -3.90 -3.68 15.38
N LEU A 79 -3.23 -3.97 14.26
CA LEU A 79 -3.70 -3.60 12.92
C LEU A 79 -4.74 -4.60 12.42
N THR A 80 -5.80 -4.10 11.81
CA THR A 80 -6.75 -4.93 11.07
C THR A 80 -6.18 -5.23 9.70
N MET A 81 -5.70 -6.48 9.49
CA MET A 81 -5.07 -6.91 8.25
C MET A 81 -6.05 -7.70 7.38
N ILE A 82 -6.17 -7.29 6.12
CA ILE A 82 -6.90 -7.99 5.06
C ILE A 82 -5.91 -8.50 4.03
N TYR A 83 -5.99 -9.79 3.71
CA TYR A 83 -5.12 -10.44 2.74
C TYR A 83 -5.90 -10.82 1.51
N GLY A 84 -5.38 -10.42 0.34
CA GLY A 84 -5.84 -10.85 -0.98
C GLY A 84 -4.79 -11.69 -1.68
N GLN A 85 -5.19 -12.76 -2.34
CA GLN A 85 -4.29 -13.68 -3.05
C GLN A 85 -4.98 -14.27 -4.27
N ASN A 86 -4.26 -14.38 -5.38
CA ASN A 86 -4.71 -15.14 -6.55
C ASN A 86 -4.29 -16.61 -6.43
N ARG A 87 -5.07 -17.40 -5.69
CA ARG A 87 -4.81 -18.82 -5.45
C ARG A 87 -4.81 -19.63 -6.75
N GLN A 88 -5.75 -19.34 -7.64
CA GLN A 88 -5.84 -20.04 -8.93
C GLN A 88 -4.56 -19.86 -9.75
N ALA A 89 -4.03 -18.63 -9.83
CA ALA A 89 -2.79 -18.39 -10.56
C ALA A 89 -1.58 -19.12 -9.95
N LEU A 90 -1.57 -19.27 -8.61
CA LEU A 90 -0.53 -20.05 -7.92
C LEU A 90 -0.66 -21.56 -8.21
N GLU A 91 -1.85 -22.12 -8.16
CA GLU A 91 -2.16 -23.52 -8.45
C GLU A 91 -1.86 -23.87 -9.92
N GLU A 92 -2.21 -22.98 -10.85
CA GLU A 92 -1.93 -23.12 -12.28
C GLU A 92 -0.48 -22.79 -12.64
N LYS A 93 0.37 -22.48 -11.68
CA LYS A 93 1.76 -22.06 -11.87
C LYS A 93 1.94 -20.91 -12.87
N ARG A 94 1.02 -19.95 -12.90
CA ARG A 94 1.18 -18.68 -13.63
C ARG A 94 2.12 -17.74 -12.89
N THR A 95 3.33 -18.24 -12.65
CA THR A 95 4.34 -17.65 -11.79
C THR A 95 5.68 -17.54 -12.50
N PHE A 96 6.59 -16.72 -11.98
CA PHE A 96 7.96 -16.54 -12.43
C PHE A 96 8.89 -16.56 -11.19
N PRO A 97 10.05 -17.22 -11.25
CA PRO A 97 10.67 -17.95 -12.38
C PRO A 97 10.19 -19.41 -12.54
N ASP A 98 9.52 -19.97 -11.54
CA ASP A 98 9.26 -21.41 -11.41
C ASP A 98 8.03 -21.89 -12.18
N GLY A 99 7.37 -21.00 -12.89
CA GLY A 99 6.12 -21.28 -13.60
C GLY A 99 6.22 -21.11 -15.11
N ALA A 100 5.06 -21.14 -15.77
CA ALA A 100 4.91 -21.17 -17.22
C ALA A 100 4.80 -19.76 -17.87
N VAL A 101 4.95 -18.67 -17.11
CA VAL A 101 4.74 -17.31 -17.62
C VAL A 101 5.95 -16.41 -17.39
N ASP A 102 6.04 -15.35 -18.17
CA ASP A 102 7.05 -14.31 -17.98
C ASP A 102 6.77 -13.45 -16.72
N ARG A 103 7.73 -12.59 -16.40
CA ARG A 103 7.67 -11.71 -15.23
C ARG A 103 6.47 -10.75 -15.27
N ILE A 104 6.10 -10.25 -16.45
CA ILE A 104 5.00 -9.27 -16.62
C ILE A 104 3.67 -9.96 -16.38
N ALA A 105 3.45 -11.12 -16.99
CA ALA A 105 2.23 -11.91 -16.80
C ALA A 105 2.09 -12.40 -15.34
N CYS A 106 3.19 -12.81 -14.69
CA CYS A 106 3.21 -13.13 -13.27
C CYS A 106 2.80 -11.93 -12.41
N CYS A 107 3.40 -10.75 -12.63
CA CYS A 107 3.03 -9.53 -11.91
C CYS A 107 1.57 -9.14 -12.13
N LYS A 108 1.07 -9.29 -13.36
CA LYS A 108 -0.35 -9.06 -13.66
C LYS A 108 -1.23 -10.00 -12.84
N ALA A 109 -1.00 -11.30 -12.90
CA ALA A 109 -1.80 -12.30 -12.21
C ALA A 109 -1.75 -12.17 -10.68
N LEU A 110 -0.54 -12.09 -10.09
CA LEU A 110 -0.36 -12.18 -8.65
C LEU A 110 -0.50 -10.84 -7.92
N LYS A 111 -0.38 -9.70 -8.61
CA LYS A 111 -0.51 -8.36 -8.01
C LYS A 111 -1.73 -7.63 -8.53
N THR A 112 -1.80 -7.37 -9.84
CA THR A 112 -2.83 -6.50 -10.42
C THR A 112 -4.21 -7.14 -10.34
N ASP A 113 -4.35 -8.37 -10.82
CA ASP A 113 -5.65 -9.08 -10.80
C ASP A 113 -6.04 -9.42 -9.36
N ALA A 114 -5.09 -9.87 -8.52
CA ALA A 114 -5.34 -10.11 -7.10
C ALA A 114 -5.84 -8.85 -6.38
N LEU A 115 -5.20 -7.70 -6.61
CA LEU A 115 -5.64 -6.44 -6.03
C LEU A 115 -7.05 -6.08 -6.50
N LYS A 116 -7.29 -6.10 -7.82
CA LYS A 116 -8.57 -5.71 -8.41
C LYS A 116 -9.73 -6.52 -7.83
N HIS A 117 -9.61 -7.84 -7.80
CA HIS A 117 -10.67 -8.73 -7.28
C HIS A 117 -10.79 -8.67 -5.74
N THR A 118 -9.69 -8.40 -5.02
CA THR A 118 -9.76 -8.14 -3.58
C THR A 118 -10.51 -6.86 -3.27
N LEU A 119 -10.29 -5.79 -4.05
CA LEU A 119 -10.97 -4.51 -3.85
C LEU A 119 -12.45 -4.57 -4.20
N SER A 120 -12.82 -5.27 -5.29
CA SER A 120 -14.23 -5.45 -5.69
C SER A 120 -15.02 -6.39 -4.77
N GLY A 121 -14.34 -7.22 -3.97
CA GLY A 121 -14.99 -8.25 -3.14
C GLY A 121 -15.37 -9.52 -3.90
N GLU A 122 -14.96 -9.65 -5.17
CA GLU A 122 -15.23 -10.85 -5.97
C GLU A 122 -14.48 -12.08 -5.47
N TRP A 123 -13.26 -11.87 -4.93
CA TRP A 123 -12.46 -12.95 -4.37
C TRP A 123 -12.50 -12.97 -2.86
N PRO A 124 -12.35 -14.15 -2.23
CA PRO A 124 -12.29 -14.27 -0.78
C PRO A 124 -11.16 -13.42 -0.21
N ARG A 125 -11.48 -12.69 0.83
CA ARG A 125 -10.54 -11.94 1.65
C ARG A 125 -10.28 -12.71 2.92
N TYR A 126 -9.09 -12.61 3.46
CA TYR A 126 -8.72 -13.27 4.70
C TYR A 126 -8.24 -12.25 5.71
N ARG A 127 -8.57 -12.45 7.00
CA ARG A 127 -8.04 -11.66 8.11
C ARG A 127 -7.11 -12.52 8.94
N LEU A 128 -6.02 -11.95 9.41
CA LEU A 128 -5.17 -12.62 10.39
C LEU A 128 -5.80 -12.48 11.77
N ASN A 129 -6.15 -13.62 12.36
CA ASN A 129 -6.48 -13.69 13.78
C ASN A 129 -5.16 -13.76 14.56
N HIS A 130 -4.75 -12.64 15.16
CA HIS A 130 -3.47 -12.52 15.85
C HIS A 130 -3.35 -13.45 17.07
N THR A 131 -4.47 -13.72 17.74
CA THR A 131 -4.50 -14.61 18.92
C THR A 131 -4.27 -16.07 18.53
N LYS A 132 -4.96 -16.52 17.49
CA LYS A 132 -4.88 -17.90 16.99
C LYS A 132 -3.74 -18.11 15.99
N LYS A 133 -3.15 -17.04 15.46
CA LYS A 133 -2.15 -17.05 14.37
C LYS A 133 -2.63 -17.79 13.11
N VAL A 134 -3.91 -17.66 12.79
CA VAL A 134 -4.54 -18.29 11.63
C VAL A 134 -5.24 -17.25 10.76
N TYR A 135 -5.33 -17.54 9.48
CA TYR A 135 -6.10 -16.74 8.54
C TYR A 135 -7.56 -17.22 8.58
N GLU A 136 -8.46 -16.31 8.91
CA GLU A 136 -9.91 -16.53 8.92
C GLU A 136 -10.53 -15.82 7.71
N LEU A 137 -11.57 -16.43 7.12
CA LEU A 137 -12.30 -15.83 6.02
C LEU A 137 -12.96 -14.52 6.48
N ASP A 138 -12.69 -13.42 5.78
CA ASP A 138 -13.41 -12.16 6.00
C ASP A 138 -14.82 -12.28 5.40
N ARG A 139 -15.83 -12.13 6.23
CA ARG A 139 -17.24 -12.20 5.81
C ARG A 139 -17.71 -10.92 5.12
N ASN A 140 -16.94 -9.83 5.24
CA ASN A 140 -17.26 -8.60 4.54
C ASN A 140 -16.76 -8.67 3.09
N THR A 141 -17.69 -8.75 2.15
CA THR A 141 -17.45 -8.77 0.71
C THR A 141 -17.80 -7.45 0.02
N GLU A 142 -18.19 -6.41 0.77
CA GLU A 142 -18.49 -5.11 0.17
C GLU A 142 -17.26 -4.54 -0.55
N PRO A 143 -17.43 -3.96 -1.74
CA PRO A 143 -16.35 -3.30 -2.47
C PRO A 143 -15.76 -2.15 -1.65
N PHE A 144 -14.45 -1.98 -1.74
CA PHE A 144 -13.81 -0.77 -1.23
C PHE A 144 -14.08 0.39 -2.18
N THR A 145 -14.52 1.52 -1.64
CA THR A 145 -14.83 2.74 -2.40
C THR A 145 -13.75 3.80 -2.31
N GLY A 146 -12.96 3.79 -1.25
CA GLY A 146 -11.77 4.61 -1.07
C GLY A 146 -10.53 3.74 -0.79
N ILE A 147 -9.45 3.96 -1.52
CA ILE A 147 -8.20 3.18 -1.37
C ILE A 147 -7.03 4.13 -1.16
N ILE A 148 -6.49 4.12 0.05
CA ILE A 148 -5.30 4.92 0.39
C ILE A 148 -4.05 4.19 -0.08
N VAL A 149 -3.18 4.89 -0.81
CA VAL A 149 -1.99 4.32 -1.44
C VAL A 149 -0.77 5.21 -1.20
N GLY A 150 0.36 4.62 -0.86
CA GLY A 150 1.63 5.33 -0.64
C GLY A 150 2.37 5.66 -1.95
N VAL A 151 1.68 6.31 -2.88
CA VAL A 151 2.23 6.77 -4.16
C VAL A 151 2.79 8.18 -4.01
N ARG A 152 3.95 8.42 -4.62
CA ARG A 152 4.57 9.76 -4.72
C ARG A 152 4.68 10.19 -6.19
N ALA A 153 4.58 11.50 -6.43
CA ALA A 153 4.69 12.06 -7.77
C ALA A 153 6.10 11.90 -8.39
N ASP A 154 7.14 11.83 -7.53
CA ASP A 154 8.55 11.73 -7.97
C ASP A 154 8.98 10.31 -8.41
N GLU A 155 8.15 9.28 -8.19
CA GLU A 155 8.51 7.91 -8.53
C GLU A 155 8.57 7.65 -10.03
N GLU A 156 7.66 8.23 -10.79
CA GLU A 156 7.62 8.16 -12.26
C GLU A 156 6.78 9.27 -12.88
N GLY A 157 7.07 9.64 -14.12
CA GLY A 157 6.41 10.78 -14.80
C GLY A 157 4.89 10.64 -14.96
N SER A 158 4.36 9.43 -15.04
CA SER A 158 2.90 9.20 -15.12
C SER A 158 2.19 9.62 -13.84
N ARG A 159 2.86 9.48 -12.67
CA ARG A 159 2.30 9.80 -11.35
C ARG A 159 2.28 11.29 -11.04
N SER A 160 3.05 12.11 -11.74
CA SER A 160 3.03 13.57 -11.58
C SER A 160 1.68 14.22 -11.92
N LYS A 161 0.80 13.49 -12.62
CA LYS A 161 -0.54 13.95 -13.00
C LYS A 161 -1.65 13.45 -12.08
N GLU A 162 -1.32 12.63 -11.09
CA GLU A 162 -2.29 12.13 -10.11
C GLU A 162 -2.82 13.28 -9.23
N ARG A 163 -3.96 13.03 -8.61
CA ARG A 163 -4.60 13.89 -7.61
C ARG A 163 -4.53 13.24 -6.24
N TYR A 164 -4.73 14.02 -5.18
CA TYR A 164 -4.87 13.44 -3.84
C TYR A 164 -6.06 12.50 -3.75
N PHE A 165 -7.18 12.87 -4.41
CA PHE A 165 -8.36 12.02 -4.57
C PHE A 165 -8.59 11.75 -6.05
N SER A 166 -8.06 10.66 -6.55
CA SER A 166 -7.98 10.34 -7.97
C SER A 166 -8.98 9.26 -8.35
N PRO A 167 -10.04 9.60 -9.11
CA PRO A 167 -11.03 8.64 -9.58
C PRO A 167 -10.43 7.53 -10.46
N ARG A 168 -11.04 6.36 -10.37
CA ARG A 168 -10.75 5.20 -11.19
C ARG A 168 -12.00 4.75 -11.94
N THR A 169 -11.79 4.27 -13.15
CA THR A 169 -12.87 3.65 -13.95
C THR A 169 -13.31 2.33 -13.31
N THR A 170 -14.38 1.74 -13.84
CA THR A 170 -14.84 0.39 -13.45
C THR A 170 -13.78 -0.69 -13.67
N GLN A 171 -12.85 -0.48 -14.61
CA GLN A 171 -11.70 -1.36 -14.85
C GLN A 171 -10.51 -1.05 -13.91
N SER A 172 -10.69 -0.18 -12.91
CA SER A 172 -9.64 0.27 -11.98
C SER A 172 -8.48 1.04 -12.66
N GLN A 173 -8.71 1.58 -13.86
CA GLN A 173 -7.76 2.44 -14.56
C GLN A 173 -7.93 3.90 -14.14
N TRP A 174 -6.90 4.70 -14.35
CA TRP A 174 -6.96 6.14 -14.14
C TRP A 174 -8.02 6.78 -15.04
N ASP A 175 -8.95 7.51 -14.43
CA ASP A 175 -9.98 8.22 -15.19
C ASP A 175 -9.44 9.59 -15.61
N VAL A 176 -8.96 9.67 -16.85
CA VAL A 176 -8.36 10.89 -17.40
C VAL A 176 -9.36 12.04 -17.50
N GLY A 177 -10.64 11.73 -17.75
CA GLY A 177 -11.71 12.71 -17.94
C GLY A 177 -12.22 13.31 -16.64
N ASP A 178 -11.97 12.66 -15.52
CA ASP A 178 -12.53 13.02 -14.22
C ASP A 178 -11.42 13.28 -13.17
N GLN A 179 -10.61 14.29 -13.41
CA GLN A 179 -9.52 14.74 -12.52
C GLN A 179 -9.70 16.23 -12.18
N PRO A 180 -10.70 16.59 -11.35
CA PRO A 180 -10.94 17.98 -11.02
C PRO A 180 -9.74 18.59 -10.28
N PRO A 181 -9.49 19.89 -10.43
CA PRO A 181 -8.43 20.55 -9.69
C PRO A 181 -8.77 20.60 -8.20
N GLU A 182 -7.75 20.38 -7.35
CA GLU A 182 -7.89 20.31 -5.88
C GLU A 182 -7.45 21.64 -5.24
N PHE A 183 -8.22 22.71 -5.48
CA PHE A 183 -7.97 24.01 -4.88
C PHE A 183 -8.56 24.09 -3.46
N TRP A 184 -7.91 24.83 -2.58
CA TRP A 184 -8.37 25.12 -1.21
C TRP A 184 -8.72 23.88 -0.38
N ASN A 185 -8.01 22.77 -0.59
CA ASN A 185 -8.27 21.46 0.05
C ASN A 185 -9.68 20.91 -0.21
N GLN A 186 -10.28 21.27 -1.35
CA GLN A 186 -11.53 20.66 -1.80
C GLN A 186 -11.22 19.43 -2.63
N PHE A 187 -11.63 18.28 -2.15
CA PHE A 187 -11.37 16.99 -2.77
C PHE A 187 -12.65 16.39 -3.34
N LYS A 188 -12.50 15.66 -4.44
CA LYS A 188 -13.60 14.86 -4.96
C LYS A 188 -13.79 13.63 -4.08
N THR A 189 -14.97 13.51 -3.47
CA THR A 189 -15.35 12.36 -2.65
C THR A 189 -16.52 11.57 -3.23
N GLU A 190 -17.18 12.12 -4.26
CA GLU A 190 -18.22 11.45 -5.01
C GLU A 190 -17.64 10.60 -6.15
N PHE A 191 -18.24 9.44 -6.40
CA PHE A 191 -17.81 8.50 -7.42
C PHE A 191 -19.03 7.76 -8.01
N ALA A 192 -18.90 7.33 -9.27
CA ALA A 192 -19.94 6.57 -9.94
C ALA A 192 -20.06 5.16 -9.35
N PRO A 193 -21.24 4.52 -9.36
CA PRO A 193 -21.42 3.15 -8.94
C PRO A 193 -20.45 2.19 -9.65
N GLY A 194 -19.86 1.28 -8.89
CA GLY A 194 -18.87 0.32 -9.41
C GLY A 194 -17.47 0.87 -9.65
N THR A 195 -17.21 2.14 -9.30
CA THR A 195 -15.89 2.77 -9.33
C THR A 195 -15.35 2.97 -7.93
N HIS A 196 -14.12 3.44 -7.80
CA HIS A 196 -13.49 3.80 -6.53
C HIS A 196 -12.53 4.98 -6.71
N LEU A 197 -12.16 5.62 -5.61
CA LEU A 197 -11.10 6.62 -5.61
C LEU A 197 -9.82 6.06 -5.01
N ARG A 198 -8.68 6.40 -5.61
CA ARG A 198 -7.37 6.25 -4.96
C ARG A 198 -7.01 7.54 -4.27
N ILE A 199 -6.52 7.42 -3.05
CA ILE A 199 -6.17 8.54 -2.19
C ILE A 199 -4.67 8.49 -1.93
N HIS A 200 -3.97 9.59 -2.21
CA HIS A 200 -2.51 9.66 -2.25
C HIS A 200 -1.96 10.67 -1.23
N PRO A 201 -1.93 10.35 0.08
CA PRO A 201 -1.45 11.32 1.09
C PRO A 201 0.03 11.66 0.97
N LEU A 202 0.81 10.85 0.26
CA LEU A 202 2.25 11.05 0.05
C LEU A 202 2.58 11.68 -1.31
N LEU A 203 1.61 12.22 -2.04
CA LEU A 203 1.81 12.65 -3.43
C LEU A 203 2.94 13.66 -3.60
N ASP A 204 3.05 14.64 -2.71
CA ASP A 204 4.07 15.70 -2.75
C ASP A 204 5.40 15.30 -2.06
N TRP A 205 5.48 14.11 -1.46
CA TRP A 205 6.70 13.65 -0.81
C TRP A 205 7.73 13.20 -1.85
N THR A 206 9.00 13.44 -1.58
CA THR A 206 10.12 12.86 -2.32
C THR A 206 10.68 11.64 -1.60
N GLU A 207 11.48 10.82 -2.31
CA GLU A 207 12.17 9.69 -1.66
C GLU A 207 13.07 10.16 -0.51
N LEU A 208 13.72 11.33 -0.66
CA LEU A 208 14.53 11.93 0.40
C LEU A 208 13.67 12.28 1.63
N ASN A 209 12.53 12.94 1.42
CA ASN A 209 11.62 13.26 2.53
C ASN A 209 11.15 12.02 3.30
N ILE A 210 10.91 10.90 2.59
CA ILE A 210 10.55 9.63 3.23
C ILE A 210 11.66 9.17 4.18
N TRP A 211 12.93 9.19 3.73
CA TRP A 211 14.05 8.76 4.55
C TRP A 211 14.35 9.70 5.72
N GLU A 212 14.28 11.01 5.49
CA GLU A 212 14.44 12.03 6.54
C GLU A 212 13.35 11.88 7.60
N TYR A 213 12.11 11.62 7.19
CA TYR A 213 11.00 11.42 8.09
C TYR A 213 11.12 10.10 8.87
N ILE A 214 11.54 9.01 8.23
CA ILE A 214 11.84 7.74 8.91
C ILE A 214 12.87 7.95 10.02
N LYS A 215 13.94 8.71 9.71
CA LYS A 215 14.99 9.03 10.69
C LYS A 215 14.47 9.93 11.81
N ARG A 216 13.73 10.99 11.48
CA ARG A 216 13.18 11.95 12.45
C ARG A 216 12.23 11.30 13.44
N GLU A 217 11.32 10.49 12.94
CA GLU A 217 10.28 9.86 13.75
C GLU A 217 10.68 8.48 14.31
N ASN A 218 11.89 8.02 13.98
CA ASN A 218 12.37 6.68 14.32
C ASN A 218 11.39 5.57 13.90
N ILE A 219 10.89 5.67 12.66
CA ILE A 219 9.90 4.72 12.13
C ILE A 219 10.55 3.35 11.93
N PRO A 220 9.99 2.27 12.49
CA PRO A 220 10.50 0.94 12.22
C PRO A 220 10.35 0.63 10.72
N THR A 221 11.38 0.05 10.13
CA THR A 221 11.39 -0.41 8.74
C THR A 221 11.96 -1.81 8.64
N VAL A 222 11.77 -2.47 7.50
CA VAL A 222 12.35 -3.79 7.26
C VAL A 222 13.88 -3.67 7.27
N SER A 223 14.58 -4.58 7.96
CA SER A 223 16.05 -4.57 8.08
C SER A 223 16.77 -4.64 6.73
N LEU A 224 16.14 -5.20 5.70
CA LEU A 224 16.67 -5.33 4.35
C LEU A 224 17.04 -3.99 3.67
N TYR A 225 16.51 -2.86 4.15
CA TYR A 225 16.91 -1.54 3.66
C TYR A 225 18.30 -1.10 4.08
N TYR A 226 18.88 -1.75 5.09
CA TYR A 226 20.19 -1.44 5.66
C TYR A 226 21.21 -2.51 5.29
N ASN A 227 22.47 -2.22 5.51
CA ASN A 227 23.55 -3.18 5.26
C ASN A 227 23.34 -4.46 6.09
N GLN A 228 23.31 -5.61 5.40
CA GLN A 228 23.09 -6.91 6.00
C GLN A 228 24.39 -7.56 6.54
N GLY A 229 25.46 -6.77 6.73
CA GLY A 229 26.76 -7.26 7.17
C GLY A 229 27.64 -7.83 6.03
N ASN A 230 27.13 -7.85 4.81
CA ASN A 230 27.82 -8.34 3.61
C ASN A 230 28.08 -7.24 2.56
N GLY A 231 27.93 -5.97 2.95
CA GLY A 231 28.05 -4.83 2.04
C GLY A 231 26.88 -4.69 1.06
N LYS A 232 25.74 -5.34 1.31
CA LYS A 232 24.55 -5.29 0.45
C LYS A 232 23.33 -4.80 1.23
N ARG A 233 22.45 -4.10 0.52
CA ARG A 233 21.12 -3.67 1.00
C ARG A 233 20.11 -3.70 -0.14
N PHE A 234 18.84 -3.57 0.18
CA PHE A 234 17.79 -3.41 -0.83
C PHE A 234 17.38 -1.93 -0.92
N ARG A 235 17.28 -1.39 -2.13
CA ARG A 235 16.74 -0.05 -2.36
C ARG A 235 15.21 -0.03 -2.36
N SER A 236 14.61 -1.10 -2.87
CA SER A 236 13.16 -1.31 -2.89
C SER A 236 12.84 -2.76 -2.57
N LEU A 237 11.66 -3.02 -2.03
CA LEU A 237 11.22 -4.36 -1.65
C LEU A 237 10.05 -4.81 -2.53
N GLY A 238 10.11 -6.06 -2.98
CA GLY A 238 9.11 -6.66 -3.85
C GLY A 238 9.06 -8.19 -3.70
N CYS A 239 8.77 -8.90 -4.80
CA CYS A 239 8.86 -10.36 -4.82
C CYS A 239 10.31 -10.79 -4.87
N TYR A 240 10.65 -11.86 -4.13
CA TYR A 240 12.03 -12.41 -4.08
C TYR A 240 12.68 -12.57 -5.45
N PRO A 241 12.03 -13.19 -6.47
CA PRO A 241 12.67 -13.39 -7.77
C PRO A 241 12.88 -12.11 -8.60
N CYS A 242 12.26 -10.99 -8.18
CA CYS A 242 12.24 -9.74 -8.94
C CYS A 242 12.96 -8.58 -8.25
N THR A 243 13.48 -8.81 -7.05
CA THR A 243 14.12 -7.77 -6.22
C THR A 243 15.55 -8.19 -5.92
N TYR A 244 16.50 -7.32 -6.25
CA TYR A 244 17.92 -7.57 -6.09
C TYR A 244 18.53 -6.61 -5.08
N ALA A 245 19.47 -7.12 -4.31
CA ALA A 245 20.30 -6.31 -3.44
C ALA A 245 21.27 -5.44 -4.27
N VAL A 246 21.55 -4.26 -3.79
CA VAL A 246 22.53 -3.32 -4.33
C VAL A 246 23.66 -3.14 -3.32
N ASP A 247 24.80 -2.61 -3.77
CA ASP A 247 25.90 -2.28 -2.87
C ASP A 247 25.45 -1.24 -1.84
N SER A 248 25.93 -1.38 -0.62
CA SER A 248 25.69 -0.45 0.47
C SER A 248 26.96 0.35 0.69
N ASP A 249 26.84 1.67 0.51
CA ASP A 249 27.91 2.65 0.76
C ASP A 249 27.94 3.12 2.23
N ALA A 250 27.14 2.50 3.09
CA ALA A 250 27.01 2.87 4.52
C ALA A 250 27.60 1.81 5.43
#